data_96d4e1a98f50bf5b3b6189f4c41d9c55
#
_entry.id   96d4e1a98f50bf5b3b6189f4c41d9c55
#
_cell.length_a   1.000
_cell.length_b   1.000
_cell.length_c   1.000
_cell.angle_alpha   90.00
_cell.angle_beta   90.00
_cell.angle_gamma   90.00
#
_symmetry.space_group_name_H-M   'P 1'
#
loop_
_entity.id
_entity.type
_entity.pdbx_description
1 polymer ?
#
loop_
_entity_poly.entity_id
_entity_poly.type
_entity_poly.pdbx_seq_one_letter_code
_entity_poly.pdbx_strand_id
1 'polypeptide(L)'
;VDTKNVRSKLPGVRFGGMRLGRGRRLLLVVTALAVVIPAIIGAIGGFTKTNGGEVAVVRNGGWLDDNKIREVIDPGSSVTWSGWWSVVHRYPAQQRFYTITSTGNGDRTGVDVVTVPSSDGVNMGIEGTFYFNLNLDHNVLMEFDNKFGTRQFRGADGAMRNAWDGDEGWSSFLDQIIRPVIDNDLREQVNSFRCAELVSSCALVQNQGGKPQPAGGQSSNGNIAKVQNAINTSLQQDIRSTLGGDYLTNIHFNLSRVTLPESVQAAVDKAQAAYAQVSESQARVSQAQADAQANEARQRGYNACPACAQIDVMKAIPPNVTVYAPGANASVPLTGH
;
A
#
# COMPACT_ATOMS: atom_id res chain seq x y z
N VAL A 1 -87.50 35.79 46.42
CA VAL A 1 -87.59 35.44 44.99
C VAL A 1 -86.84 34.12 44.82
N ASP A 2 -87.67 33.08 44.59
CA ASP A 2 -87.27 31.69 44.47
C ASP A 2 -86.36 31.44 43.18
N THR A 3 -85.30 30.78 43.33
CA THR A 3 -84.57 30.16 42.19
C THR A 3 -84.61 28.64 42.33
N LYS A 4 -85.45 28.02 41.55
CA LYS A 4 -85.62 26.57 41.44
C LYS A 4 -84.49 25.94 40.71
N ASN A 5 -83.86 25.00 41.37
CA ASN A 5 -82.80 24.08 40.88
C ASN A 5 -83.39 23.09 39.85
N VAL A 6 -82.97 23.19 38.57
CA VAL A 6 -83.31 22.21 37.54
C VAL A 6 -82.10 21.30 37.37
N ARG A 7 -82.07 20.13 37.98
CA ARG A 7 -81.15 19.02 37.71
C ARG A 7 -81.61 18.30 36.44
N SER A 8 -80.93 18.51 35.37
CA SER A 8 -81.08 17.67 34.18
C SER A 8 -80.41 16.28 34.43
N LYS A 9 -81.21 15.24 34.42
CA LYS A 9 -80.80 13.85 34.49
C LYS A 9 -80.25 13.47 33.08
N LEU A 10 -78.91 13.28 32.92
CA LEU A 10 -78.36 12.64 31.81
C LEU A 10 -78.60 11.12 31.92
N PRO A 11 -79.03 10.45 30.85
CA PRO A 11 -79.17 9.00 30.85
C PRO A 11 -77.82 8.30 30.92
N GLY A 12 -77.59 7.53 31.96
CA GLY A 12 -76.41 6.74 32.18
C GLY A 12 -76.31 5.63 31.08
N VAL A 13 -75.40 5.79 30.17
CA VAL A 13 -75.02 4.71 29.24
C VAL A 13 -74.38 3.62 30.09
N ARG A 14 -75.14 2.57 30.40
CA ARG A 14 -74.60 1.34 31.00
C ARG A 14 -73.84 0.62 29.93
N PHE A 15 -72.49 0.71 29.97
CA PHE A 15 -71.65 -0.23 29.27
C PHE A 15 -71.85 -1.63 29.83
N GLY A 16 -72.67 -2.40 29.15
CA GLY A 16 -72.84 -3.81 29.46
C GLY A 16 -71.50 -4.54 29.36
N GLY A 17 -70.98 -4.90 30.52
CA GLY A 17 -69.75 -5.70 30.62
C GLY A 17 -69.98 -7.06 29.92
N MET A 18 -69.68 -7.14 28.65
CA MET A 18 -69.63 -8.41 27.92
C MET A 18 -68.55 -9.28 28.56
N ARG A 19 -68.97 -10.24 29.40
CA ARG A 19 -68.05 -11.26 29.94
C ARG A 19 -67.62 -12.16 28.76
N LEU A 20 -66.54 -11.75 28.05
CA LEU A 20 -65.94 -12.60 27.07
C LEU A 20 -65.44 -13.88 27.74
N GLY A 21 -65.95 -15.02 27.30
CA GLY A 21 -65.48 -16.33 27.75
C GLY A 21 -63.95 -16.42 27.63
N ARG A 22 -63.33 -17.18 28.54
CA ARG A 22 -61.85 -17.36 28.58
C ARG A 22 -61.25 -17.66 27.23
N GLY A 23 -61.88 -18.46 26.36
CA GLY A 23 -61.41 -18.79 25.03
C GLY A 23 -61.37 -17.60 24.07
N ARG A 24 -62.39 -16.68 24.13
CA ARG A 24 -62.47 -15.48 23.30
C ARG A 24 -61.42 -14.44 23.70
N ARG A 25 -61.10 -14.35 25.00
CA ARG A 25 -60.01 -13.49 25.53
C ARG A 25 -58.65 -14.01 25.08
N LEU A 26 -58.43 -15.34 25.12
CA LEU A 26 -57.20 -15.98 24.64
C LEU A 26 -57.02 -15.74 23.15
N LEU A 27 -58.07 -15.88 22.36
CA LEU A 27 -58.04 -15.65 20.91
C LEU A 27 -57.71 -14.18 20.57
N LEU A 28 -58.31 -13.20 21.32
CA LEU A 28 -57.99 -11.80 21.15
C LEU A 28 -56.55 -11.44 21.54
N VAL A 29 -56.01 -12.05 22.57
CA VAL A 29 -54.61 -11.86 22.98
C VAL A 29 -53.66 -12.47 21.93
N VAL A 30 -53.96 -13.64 21.43
CA VAL A 30 -53.12 -14.30 20.36
C VAL A 30 -53.19 -13.48 19.07
N THR A 31 -54.37 -13.00 18.65
CA THR A 31 -54.47 -12.15 17.44
C THR A 31 -53.81 -10.78 17.64
N ALA A 32 -53.90 -10.18 18.82
CA ALA A 32 -53.18 -8.93 19.13
C ALA A 32 -51.67 -9.14 19.12
N LEU A 33 -51.15 -10.21 19.71
CA LEU A 33 -49.73 -10.59 19.64
C LEU A 33 -49.27 -10.86 18.23
N ALA A 34 -50.08 -11.57 17.44
CA ALA A 34 -49.77 -11.89 16.03
C ALA A 34 -49.70 -10.64 15.12
N VAL A 35 -50.34 -9.53 15.49
CA VAL A 35 -50.25 -8.26 14.76
C VAL A 35 -49.20 -7.33 15.34
N VAL A 36 -49.12 -7.24 16.67
CA VAL A 36 -48.23 -6.30 17.38
C VAL A 36 -46.75 -6.71 17.24
N ILE A 37 -46.43 -8.00 17.32
CA ILE A 37 -45.05 -8.49 17.20
C ILE A 37 -44.45 -8.18 15.82
N PRO A 38 -45.10 -8.51 14.65
CA PRO A 38 -44.59 -8.11 13.34
C PRO A 38 -44.51 -6.60 13.15
N ALA A 39 -45.46 -5.82 13.72
CA ALA A 39 -45.43 -4.38 13.65
C ALA A 39 -44.24 -3.78 14.43
N ILE A 40 -43.90 -4.33 15.59
CA ILE A 40 -42.74 -3.92 16.38
C ILE A 40 -41.44 -4.33 15.64
N ILE A 41 -41.36 -5.56 15.12
CA ILE A 41 -40.19 -6.02 14.36
C ILE A 41 -39.99 -5.18 13.10
N GLY A 42 -41.05 -4.85 12.39
CA GLY A 42 -41.02 -3.96 11.22
C GLY A 42 -40.61 -2.53 11.59
N ALA A 43 -41.07 -2.00 12.71
CA ALA A 43 -40.70 -0.67 13.18
C ALA A 43 -39.23 -0.59 13.57
N ILE A 44 -38.68 -1.63 14.23
CA ILE A 44 -37.28 -1.68 14.66
C ILE A 44 -36.36 -1.92 13.41
N GLY A 45 -36.80 -2.74 12.47
CA GLY A 45 -36.04 -3.03 11.23
C GLY A 45 -35.95 -1.86 10.25
N GLY A 46 -36.73 -0.80 10.46
CA GLY A 46 -36.69 0.41 9.62
C GLY A 46 -35.71 1.48 10.07
N PHE A 47 -34.92 1.23 11.12
CA PHE A 47 -33.91 2.17 11.59
C PHE A 47 -32.50 1.66 11.27
N THR A 48 -31.65 2.55 10.80
CA THR A 48 -30.23 2.28 10.55
C THR A 48 -29.36 3.33 11.21
N LYS A 49 -28.12 2.94 11.52
CA LYS A 49 -27.07 3.80 12.04
C LYS A 49 -25.79 3.48 11.29
N THR A 50 -25.01 4.50 10.93
CA THR A 50 -23.67 4.34 10.35
C THR A 50 -22.60 4.49 11.42
N ASN A 51 -21.53 3.71 11.31
CA ASN A 51 -20.31 3.92 12.09
C ASN A 51 -19.50 5.10 11.50
N GLY A 52 -18.55 5.65 12.28
CA GLY A 52 -17.72 6.76 11.81
C GLY A 52 -16.83 6.45 10.62
N GLY A 53 -16.65 5.18 10.28
CA GLY A 53 -15.86 4.71 9.14
C GLY A 53 -16.66 4.23 7.94
N GLU A 54 -17.98 4.36 7.98
CA GLU A 54 -18.89 3.83 6.96
C GLU A 54 -19.88 4.90 6.50
N VAL A 55 -20.16 4.92 5.21
CA VAL A 55 -21.27 5.66 4.60
C VAL A 55 -22.31 4.65 4.11
N ALA A 56 -23.58 4.98 4.19
CA ALA A 56 -24.65 4.10 3.79
C ALA A 56 -25.52 4.70 2.68
N VAL A 57 -25.78 3.89 1.66
CA VAL A 57 -26.76 4.20 0.61
C VAL A 57 -28.00 3.36 0.84
N VAL A 58 -29.14 4.01 1.04
CA VAL A 58 -30.41 3.36 1.34
C VAL A 58 -31.21 3.22 0.04
N ARG A 59 -31.55 1.96 -0.31
CA ARG A 59 -32.42 1.62 -1.42
C ARG A 59 -33.78 1.14 -0.95
N ASN A 60 -34.81 1.49 -1.68
CA ASN A 60 -36.10 0.88 -1.49
C ASN A 60 -36.00 -0.62 -1.79
N GLY A 61 -36.53 -1.49 -0.94
CA GLY A 61 -36.38 -2.94 -1.08
C GLY A 61 -37.65 -3.73 -0.88
N GLY A 62 -38.79 -3.07 -0.70
CA GLY A 62 -40.09 -3.70 -0.53
C GLY A 62 -40.56 -4.40 -1.82
N TRP A 63 -41.38 -5.44 -1.69
CA TRP A 63 -41.96 -6.16 -2.84
C TRP A 63 -42.90 -5.32 -3.71
N LEU A 64 -43.30 -4.14 -3.22
CA LEU A 64 -44.09 -3.12 -3.93
C LEU A 64 -43.26 -1.89 -4.30
N ASP A 65 -42.00 -1.82 -3.87
CA ASP A 65 -41.13 -0.67 -4.05
C ASP A 65 -40.28 -0.76 -5.33
N ASP A 66 -39.71 0.36 -5.76
CA ASP A 66 -39.07 0.54 -7.05
C ASP A 66 -37.54 0.33 -7.05
N ASN A 67 -36.94 -0.17 -5.99
CA ASN A 67 -35.48 -0.36 -5.83
C ASN A 67 -34.62 0.88 -6.14
N LYS A 68 -35.21 2.09 -6.10
CA LYS A 68 -34.47 3.33 -6.26
C LYS A 68 -33.73 3.71 -4.99
N ILE A 69 -32.63 4.46 -5.17
CA ILE A 69 -31.93 5.05 -4.05
C ILE A 69 -32.83 6.12 -3.43
N ARG A 70 -33.00 6.04 -2.13
CA ARG A 70 -33.81 6.95 -1.34
C ARG A 70 -32.99 8.07 -0.73
N GLU A 71 -31.87 7.71 -0.08
CA GLU A 71 -31.03 8.67 0.62
C GLU A 71 -29.62 8.10 0.81
N VAL A 72 -28.68 8.99 1.10
CA VAL A 72 -27.33 8.68 1.57
C VAL A 72 -27.21 9.12 3.00
N ILE A 73 -26.70 8.26 3.88
CA ILE A 73 -26.50 8.52 5.30
C ILE A 73 -25.01 8.69 5.56
N ASP A 74 -24.64 9.87 6.06
CA ASP A 74 -23.25 10.25 6.32
C ASP A 74 -22.58 9.39 7.40
N PRO A 75 -21.25 9.28 7.38
CA PRO A 75 -20.49 8.56 8.41
C PRO A 75 -20.76 9.10 9.80
N GLY A 76 -20.92 8.20 10.77
CA GLY A 76 -21.14 8.57 12.17
C GLY A 76 -22.50 9.20 12.46
N SER A 77 -23.50 9.00 11.59
CA SER A 77 -24.86 9.51 11.81
C SER A 77 -25.51 8.89 13.04
N SER A 78 -26.44 9.61 13.62
CA SER A 78 -27.37 9.06 14.61
C SER A 78 -28.31 8.03 13.96
N VAL A 79 -29.13 7.38 14.80
CA VAL A 79 -30.16 6.46 14.31
C VAL A 79 -31.13 7.22 13.40
N THR A 80 -31.19 6.79 12.13
CA THR A 80 -32.00 7.40 11.07
C THR A 80 -33.06 6.41 10.60
N TRP A 81 -34.23 6.89 10.25
CA TRP A 81 -35.28 6.07 9.67
C TRP A 81 -34.96 5.77 8.21
N SER A 82 -34.58 4.53 7.92
CA SER A 82 -34.28 4.06 6.56
C SER A 82 -35.49 3.53 5.80
N GLY A 83 -36.61 3.33 6.48
CA GLY A 83 -37.83 2.76 5.88
C GLY A 83 -37.97 1.25 6.10
N TRP A 84 -39.21 0.77 5.96
CA TRP A 84 -39.48 -0.66 6.04
C TRP A 84 -38.98 -1.37 4.78
N TRP A 85 -38.36 -2.53 4.99
CA TRP A 85 -37.81 -3.39 3.92
C TRP A 85 -36.73 -2.73 3.04
N SER A 86 -36.18 -1.58 3.42
CA SER A 86 -35.08 -0.95 2.69
C SER A 86 -33.80 -1.79 2.79
N VAL A 87 -33.04 -1.83 1.69
CA VAL A 87 -31.71 -2.44 1.65
C VAL A 87 -30.70 -1.32 1.89
N VAL A 88 -29.78 -1.56 2.82
CA VAL A 88 -28.75 -0.57 3.19
C VAL A 88 -27.40 -1.06 2.73
N HIS A 89 -26.86 -0.42 1.70
CA HIS A 89 -25.52 -0.68 1.18
C HIS A 89 -24.51 0.14 1.98
N ARG A 90 -23.55 -0.52 2.62
CA ARG A 90 -22.53 0.14 3.45
C ARG A 90 -21.19 0.12 2.74
N TYR A 91 -20.61 1.31 2.58
CA TYR A 91 -19.30 1.47 1.93
C TYR A 91 -18.30 2.07 2.90
N PRO A 92 -16.99 1.76 2.74
CA PRO A 92 -15.96 2.35 3.58
C PRO A 92 -15.81 3.84 3.27
N ALA A 93 -15.93 4.68 4.31
CA ALA A 93 -15.76 6.13 4.23
C ALA A 93 -14.35 6.59 4.58
N GLN A 94 -13.53 5.70 5.15
CA GLN A 94 -12.14 5.96 5.51
C GLN A 94 -11.22 5.79 4.30
N GLN A 95 -10.01 6.36 4.42
CA GLN A 95 -8.94 6.06 3.48
C GLN A 95 -8.67 4.56 3.46
N ARG A 96 -8.63 4.01 2.25
CA ARG A 96 -8.31 2.61 2.01
C ARG A 96 -7.01 2.50 1.25
N PHE A 97 -6.41 1.34 1.35
CA PHE A 97 -5.23 1.01 0.58
C PHE A 97 -5.36 -0.41 0.00
N TYR A 98 -4.60 -0.64 -1.05
CA TYR A 98 -4.49 -1.93 -1.71
C TYR A 98 -3.00 -2.21 -1.94
N THR A 99 -2.49 -3.28 -1.34
CA THR A 99 -1.06 -3.61 -1.33
C THR A 99 -0.73 -4.73 -2.30
N ILE A 100 0.23 -4.46 -3.17
CA ILE A 100 0.78 -5.35 -4.18
C ILE A 100 2.18 -5.75 -3.70
N THR A 101 2.40 -7.02 -3.35
CA THR A 101 3.68 -7.48 -2.79
C THR A 101 3.96 -8.95 -3.07
N SER A 102 5.24 -9.31 -3.17
CA SER A 102 5.70 -10.69 -3.31
C SER A 102 5.68 -11.49 -2.00
N THR A 103 5.53 -10.83 -0.85
CA THR A 103 5.69 -11.47 0.47
C THR A 103 4.45 -12.22 0.97
N GLY A 104 3.36 -12.20 0.22
CA GLY A 104 2.09 -12.82 0.64
C GLY A 104 1.31 -12.06 1.72
N ASN A 105 1.80 -10.90 2.15
CA ASN A 105 1.13 -10.00 3.12
C ASN A 105 0.33 -8.88 2.41
N GLY A 106 0.02 -9.07 1.13
CA GLY A 106 -0.80 -8.16 0.34
C GLY A 106 -2.29 -8.45 0.48
N ASP A 107 -3.10 -7.69 -0.27
CA ASP A 107 -4.56 -7.87 -0.30
C ASP A 107 -4.98 -9.14 -1.04
N ARG A 108 -4.14 -9.64 -1.93
CA ARG A 108 -4.30 -10.97 -2.55
C ARG A 108 -3.50 -12.03 -1.82
N THR A 109 -4.05 -13.22 -1.76
CA THR A 109 -3.37 -14.39 -1.21
C THR A 109 -2.26 -14.88 -2.13
N GLY A 110 -1.05 -15.07 -1.58
CA GLY A 110 0.11 -15.55 -2.33
C GLY A 110 0.99 -14.44 -2.87
N VAL A 111 1.81 -14.76 -3.86
CA VAL A 111 2.69 -13.79 -4.52
C VAL A 111 1.87 -12.92 -5.45
N ASP A 112 1.81 -11.64 -5.15
CA ASP A 112 1.09 -10.66 -5.94
C ASP A 112 2.05 -9.54 -6.39
N VAL A 113 2.67 -9.73 -7.55
CA VAL A 113 3.61 -8.78 -8.16
C VAL A 113 3.15 -8.46 -9.57
N VAL A 114 3.15 -7.18 -9.92
CA VAL A 114 2.87 -6.77 -11.31
C VAL A 114 4.15 -6.91 -12.12
N THR A 115 4.19 -7.88 -13.01
CA THR A 115 5.33 -8.05 -13.93
C THR A 115 5.14 -7.18 -15.16
N VAL A 116 6.10 -6.27 -15.38
CA VAL A 116 6.08 -5.30 -16.47
C VAL A 116 7.41 -5.26 -17.20
N PRO A 117 7.43 -5.15 -18.54
CA PRO A 117 8.66 -4.95 -19.29
C PRO A 117 9.09 -3.49 -19.22
N SER A 118 10.40 -3.26 -19.04
CA SER A 118 11.02 -1.95 -19.30
C SER A 118 11.17 -1.69 -20.79
N SER A 119 11.54 -0.46 -21.19
CA SER A 119 11.76 -0.08 -22.59
C SER A 119 12.89 -0.87 -23.27
N ASP A 120 13.81 -1.42 -22.52
CA ASP A 120 14.91 -2.29 -22.97
C ASP A 120 14.59 -3.79 -22.85
N GLY A 121 13.32 -4.14 -22.61
CA GLY A 121 12.81 -5.52 -22.63
C GLY A 121 13.09 -6.34 -21.38
N VAL A 122 13.56 -5.73 -20.30
CA VAL A 122 13.75 -6.42 -19.02
C VAL A 122 12.43 -6.49 -18.28
N ASN A 123 11.92 -7.69 -18.01
CA ASN A 123 10.74 -7.87 -17.18
C ASN A 123 11.08 -7.56 -15.71
N MET A 124 10.36 -6.63 -15.11
CA MET A 124 10.57 -6.23 -13.72
C MET A 124 9.30 -6.49 -12.91
N GLY A 125 9.46 -6.87 -11.66
CA GLY A 125 8.36 -6.97 -10.70
C GLY A 125 8.19 -5.65 -9.98
N ILE A 126 6.97 -5.13 -10.00
CA ILE A 126 6.61 -3.88 -9.31
C ILE A 126 5.79 -4.22 -8.08
N GLU A 127 6.25 -3.72 -6.95
CA GLU A 127 5.55 -3.81 -5.66
C GLU A 127 5.24 -2.41 -5.14
N GLY A 128 4.07 -2.24 -4.56
CA GLY A 128 3.64 -0.94 -4.05
C GLY A 128 2.30 -0.99 -3.37
N THR A 129 1.88 0.16 -2.87
CA THR A 129 0.60 0.33 -2.21
C THR A 129 -0.19 1.45 -2.87
N PHE A 130 -1.39 1.14 -3.26
CA PHE A 130 -2.36 2.06 -3.83
C PHE A 130 -3.26 2.59 -2.72
N TYR A 131 -3.26 3.90 -2.49
CA TYR A 131 -4.10 4.61 -1.52
C TYR A 131 -5.20 5.37 -2.24
N PHE A 132 -6.37 5.37 -1.65
CA PHE A 132 -7.52 6.10 -2.20
C PHE A 132 -8.59 6.32 -1.13
N ASN A 133 -9.51 7.23 -1.43
CA ASN A 133 -10.73 7.46 -0.65
C ASN A 133 -11.93 7.27 -1.57
N LEU A 134 -13.03 6.76 -1.04
CA LEU A 134 -14.32 6.83 -1.73
C LEU A 134 -14.80 8.29 -1.72
N ASN A 135 -15.33 8.75 -2.83
CA ASN A 135 -15.94 10.07 -2.90
C ASN A 135 -17.26 10.07 -2.14
N LEU A 136 -17.35 10.89 -1.10
CA LEU A 136 -18.51 10.94 -0.20
C LEU A 136 -19.58 11.95 -0.65
N ASP A 137 -19.43 12.60 -1.82
CA ASP A 137 -20.50 13.39 -2.39
C ASP A 137 -21.74 12.51 -2.65
N HIS A 138 -22.91 12.94 -2.17
CA HIS A 138 -24.10 12.11 -2.20
C HIS A 138 -24.53 11.72 -3.63
N ASN A 139 -24.37 12.64 -4.59
CA ASN A 139 -24.73 12.35 -5.99
C ASN A 139 -23.77 11.33 -6.59
N VAL A 140 -22.48 11.50 -6.30
CA VAL A 140 -21.43 10.59 -6.79
C VAL A 140 -21.59 9.20 -6.17
N LEU A 141 -21.92 9.12 -4.87
CA LEU A 141 -22.21 7.85 -4.20
C LEU A 141 -23.47 7.16 -4.75
N MET A 142 -24.51 7.91 -5.05
CA MET A 142 -25.71 7.36 -5.70
C MET A 142 -25.39 6.81 -7.08
N GLU A 143 -24.57 7.50 -7.87
CA GLU A 143 -24.13 7.00 -9.18
C GLU A 143 -23.25 5.76 -9.04
N PHE A 144 -22.31 5.75 -8.10
CA PHE A 144 -21.47 4.60 -7.78
C PHE A 144 -22.30 3.39 -7.40
N ASP A 145 -23.26 3.54 -6.51
CA ASP A 145 -24.12 2.46 -6.05
C ASP A 145 -25.04 1.94 -7.17
N ASN A 146 -25.54 2.82 -8.04
CA ASN A 146 -26.30 2.41 -9.22
C ASN A 146 -25.46 1.58 -10.20
N LYS A 147 -24.17 1.87 -10.33
CA LYS A 147 -23.27 1.21 -11.27
C LYS A 147 -22.67 -0.09 -10.73
N PHE A 148 -22.29 -0.09 -9.46
CA PHE A 148 -21.52 -1.18 -8.86
C PHE A 148 -22.25 -1.86 -7.68
N GLY A 149 -23.16 -1.17 -6.98
CA GLY A 149 -23.82 -1.70 -5.78
C GLY A 149 -24.79 -2.83 -6.06
N THR A 150 -25.31 -2.94 -7.29
CA THR A 150 -26.21 -4.03 -7.70
C THR A 150 -25.49 -5.20 -8.40
N ARG A 151 -24.18 -5.07 -8.61
CA ARG A 151 -23.34 -6.08 -9.25
C ARG A 151 -22.61 -6.91 -8.22
N GLN A 152 -22.49 -8.20 -8.49
CA GLN A 152 -21.70 -9.11 -7.69
C GLN A 152 -20.31 -9.31 -8.30
N PHE A 153 -19.32 -9.44 -7.43
CA PHE A 153 -17.91 -9.66 -7.72
C PHE A 153 -17.46 -10.98 -7.11
N ARG A 154 -16.60 -11.71 -7.81
CA ARG A 154 -16.07 -12.99 -7.33
C ARG A 154 -14.92 -12.75 -6.37
N GLY A 155 -15.05 -13.21 -5.14
CA GLY A 155 -13.95 -13.18 -4.16
C GLY A 155 -12.85 -14.21 -4.47
N ALA A 156 -11.74 -14.09 -3.77
CA ALA A 156 -10.61 -15.04 -3.86
C ALA A 156 -11.01 -16.49 -3.50
N ASP A 157 -12.00 -16.65 -2.63
CA ASP A 157 -12.62 -17.92 -2.23
C ASP A 157 -13.62 -18.47 -3.26
N GLY A 158 -13.86 -17.74 -4.36
CA GLY A 158 -14.82 -18.08 -5.40
C GLY A 158 -16.26 -17.68 -5.12
N ALA A 159 -16.59 -17.16 -3.93
CA ALA A 159 -17.92 -16.68 -3.58
C ALA A 159 -18.26 -15.37 -4.31
N MET A 160 -19.53 -15.19 -4.64
CA MET A 160 -20.04 -13.97 -5.25
C MET A 160 -20.52 -13.01 -4.16
N ARG A 161 -20.00 -11.78 -4.16
CA ARG A 161 -20.30 -10.75 -3.15
C ARG A 161 -20.58 -9.41 -3.82
N ASN A 162 -21.40 -8.59 -3.18
CA ASN A 162 -21.55 -7.20 -3.61
C ASN A 162 -20.43 -6.34 -3.01
N ALA A 163 -20.12 -5.21 -3.61
CA ALA A 163 -19.07 -4.30 -3.12
C ALA A 163 -19.33 -3.78 -1.69
N TRP A 164 -20.57 -3.81 -1.22
CA TRP A 164 -21.00 -3.38 0.11
C TRP A 164 -21.10 -4.54 1.13
N ASP A 165 -20.74 -5.77 0.76
CA ASP A 165 -20.73 -6.94 1.66
C ASP A 165 -19.46 -6.98 2.53
N GLY A 166 -19.17 -5.88 3.22
CA GLY A 166 -18.01 -5.74 4.10
C GLY A 166 -16.66 -5.66 3.37
N ASP A 167 -15.59 -5.92 4.09
CA ASP A 167 -14.24 -5.81 3.55
C ASP A 167 -13.96 -6.83 2.43
N GLU A 168 -14.50 -8.04 2.51
CA GLU A 168 -14.32 -9.06 1.47
C GLU A 168 -15.04 -8.71 0.16
N GLY A 169 -16.25 -8.13 0.25
CA GLY A 169 -16.99 -7.66 -0.91
C GLY A 169 -16.27 -6.48 -1.57
N TRP A 170 -15.76 -5.55 -0.76
CA TRP A 170 -14.99 -4.42 -1.23
C TRP A 170 -13.68 -4.84 -1.89
N SER A 171 -12.92 -5.77 -1.30
CA SER A 171 -11.71 -6.32 -1.90
C SER A 171 -12.01 -7.02 -3.23
N SER A 172 -13.12 -7.75 -3.33
CA SER A 172 -13.53 -8.40 -4.58
C SER A 172 -13.84 -7.40 -5.70
N PHE A 173 -14.44 -6.25 -5.35
CA PHE A 173 -14.62 -5.13 -6.27
C PHE A 173 -13.27 -4.55 -6.72
N LEU A 174 -12.36 -4.28 -5.80
CA LEU A 174 -11.03 -3.74 -6.12
C LEU A 174 -10.26 -4.70 -7.04
N ASP A 175 -10.29 -5.99 -6.76
CA ASP A 175 -9.59 -7.01 -7.54
C ASP A 175 -10.07 -7.13 -8.98
N GLN A 176 -11.35 -6.93 -9.23
CA GLN A 176 -11.91 -7.10 -10.56
C GLN A 176 -12.01 -5.81 -11.39
N ILE A 177 -12.09 -4.66 -10.72
CA ILE A 177 -12.30 -3.38 -11.41
C ILE A 177 -11.06 -2.51 -11.33
N ILE A 178 -10.46 -2.35 -10.17
CA ILE A 178 -9.35 -1.40 -9.96
C ILE A 178 -8.00 -2.04 -10.30
N ARG A 179 -7.77 -3.28 -9.89
CA ARG A 179 -6.50 -3.97 -10.11
C ARG A 179 -6.08 -4.05 -11.58
N PRO A 180 -6.95 -4.37 -12.55
CA PRO A 180 -6.56 -4.38 -13.96
C PRO A 180 -6.15 -3.00 -14.48
N VAL A 181 -6.73 -1.92 -13.95
CA VAL A 181 -6.36 -0.54 -14.30
C VAL A 181 -4.96 -0.23 -13.78
N ILE A 182 -4.68 -0.57 -12.52
CA ILE A 182 -3.34 -0.42 -11.93
C ILE A 182 -2.31 -1.22 -12.74
N ASP A 183 -2.59 -2.47 -13.07
CA ASP A 183 -1.68 -3.33 -13.82
C ASP A 183 -1.37 -2.77 -15.23
N ASN A 184 -2.38 -2.19 -15.89
CA ASN A 184 -2.21 -1.59 -17.21
C ASN A 184 -1.40 -0.29 -17.14
N ASP A 185 -1.74 0.59 -16.19
CA ASP A 185 -1.06 1.86 -16.00
C ASP A 185 0.43 1.65 -15.63
N LEU A 186 0.70 0.76 -14.67
CA LEU A 186 2.07 0.40 -14.30
C LEU A 186 2.86 -0.13 -15.50
N ARG A 187 2.23 -0.95 -16.35
CA ARG A 187 2.87 -1.48 -17.56
C ARG A 187 3.20 -0.36 -18.55
N GLU A 188 2.30 0.57 -18.77
CA GLU A 188 2.50 1.68 -19.70
C GLU A 188 3.59 2.63 -19.20
N GLN A 189 3.51 3.05 -17.93
CA GLN A 189 4.46 4.01 -17.37
C GLN A 189 5.86 3.40 -17.24
N VAL A 190 5.99 2.18 -16.73
CA VAL A 190 7.28 1.52 -16.55
C VAL A 190 7.95 1.20 -17.90
N ASN A 191 7.17 0.82 -18.92
CA ASN A 191 7.69 0.58 -20.27
C ASN A 191 8.31 1.83 -20.92
N SER A 192 8.05 3.01 -20.41
CA SER A 192 8.67 4.26 -20.87
C SER A 192 10.11 4.46 -20.37
N PHE A 193 10.54 3.67 -19.37
CA PHE A 193 11.85 3.78 -18.73
C PHE A 193 12.72 2.56 -18.99
N ARG A 194 14.05 2.76 -19.04
CA ARG A 194 15.03 1.66 -19.11
C ARG A 194 15.24 1.05 -17.73
N CYS A 195 15.65 -0.24 -17.71
CA CYS A 195 15.97 -0.90 -16.46
C CYS A 195 16.97 -0.10 -15.61
N ALA A 196 18.01 0.43 -16.22
CA ALA A 196 19.05 1.21 -15.54
C ALA A 196 18.55 2.53 -14.92
N GLU A 197 17.42 3.06 -15.38
CA GLU A 197 16.80 4.27 -14.82
C GLU A 197 15.99 3.96 -13.58
N LEU A 198 15.44 2.76 -13.49
CA LEU A 198 14.64 2.28 -12.37
C LEU A 198 15.49 1.57 -11.30
N VAL A 199 16.41 0.74 -11.76
CA VAL A 199 17.29 -0.07 -10.92
C VAL A 199 18.73 0.18 -11.36
N SER A 200 19.47 0.96 -10.57
CA SER A 200 20.85 1.38 -10.90
C SER A 200 21.81 0.22 -11.18
N SER A 201 21.59 -0.94 -10.58
CA SER A 201 22.40 -2.14 -10.81
C SER A 201 22.27 -2.70 -12.23
N CYS A 202 21.19 -2.43 -12.96
CA CYS A 202 21.05 -2.80 -14.37
C CYS A 202 22.11 -2.13 -15.25
N ALA A 203 22.57 -0.93 -14.90
CA ALA A 203 23.62 -0.23 -15.63
C ALA A 203 24.95 -1.00 -15.68
N LEU A 204 25.23 -1.83 -14.68
CA LEU A 204 26.45 -2.65 -14.63
C LEU A 204 26.45 -3.74 -15.69
N VAL A 205 25.28 -4.27 -16.05
CA VAL A 205 25.15 -5.30 -17.09
C VAL A 205 25.17 -4.68 -18.49
N GLN A 206 24.54 -3.51 -18.64
CA GLN A 206 24.46 -2.81 -19.93
C GLN A 206 25.81 -2.24 -20.39
N ASN A 207 26.71 -1.84 -19.46
CA ASN A 207 28.00 -1.24 -19.75
C ASN A 207 29.15 -2.25 -19.93
N GLN A 208 28.88 -3.54 -20.12
CA GLN A 208 29.92 -4.57 -20.29
C GLN A 208 30.88 -4.37 -21.50
N GLY A 209 30.67 -3.38 -22.37
CA GLY A 209 31.52 -3.04 -23.50
C GLY A 209 32.37 -1.78 -23.35
N GLY A 210 32.25 -1.02 -22.26
CA GLY A 210 32.97 0.22 -22.00
C GLY A 210 33.78 0.19 -20.71
N LYS A 211 34.75 1.13 -20.58
CA LYS A 211 35.46 1.32 -19.29
C LYS A 211 34.46 1.39 -18.15
N PRO A 212 34.74 0.70 -17.02
CA PRO A 212 33.89 0.79 -15.83
C PRO A 212 33.78 2.25 -15.40
N GLN A 213 32.71 2.89 -15.78
CA GLN A 213 32.41 4.21 -15.25
C GLN A 213 31.73 3.93 -13.90
N PRO A 214 32.29 4.42 -12.78
CA PRO A 214 31.59 4.37 -11.54
C PRO A 214 30.22 4.97 -11.85
N ALA A 215 29.15 4.28 -11.41
CA ALA A 215 27.78 4.78 -11.55
C ALA A 215 27.77 6.18 -10.94
N GLY A 216 28.08 7.17 -11.78
CA GLY A 216 28.14 8.56 -11.39
C GLY A 216 26.77 8.86 -10.85
N GLY A 217 26.69 9.16 -9.57
CA GLY A 217 25.53 9.33 -8.74
C GLY A 217 24.43 10.26 -9.27
N GLN A 218 23.88 9.96 -10.44
CA GLN A 218 22.52 10.36 -10.75
C GLN A 218 21.62 9.40 -9.98
N SER A 219 21.23 9.87 -8.84
CA SER A 219 20.46 9.15 -7.86
C SER A 219 19.29 8.44 -8.56
N SER A 220 19.27 7.10 -8.52
CA SER A 220 18.09 6.29 -8.87
C SER A 220 16.82 6.84 -8.21
N ASN A 221 16.96 7.49 -7.06
CA ASN A 221 15.90 8.19 -6.36
C ASN A 221 15.22 9.30 -7.19
N GLY A 222 15.95 10.05 -8.02
CA GLY A 222 15.36 11.08 -8.87
C GLY A 222 14.51 10.50 -10.01
N ASN A 223 14.91 9.36 -10.55
CA ASN A 223 14.17 8.68 -11.60
C ASN A 223 12.96 7.91 -11.04
N ILE A 224 13.12 7.26 -9.89
CA ILE A 224 12.00 6.63 -9.18
C ILE A 224 10.91 7.65 -8.87
N ALA A 225 11.28 8.86 -8.41
CA ALA A 225 10.32 9.92 -8.16
C ALA A 225 9.60 10.39 -9.44
N LYS A 226 10.30 10.44 -10.59
CA LYS A 226 9.66 10.75 -11.88
C LYS A 226 8.67 9.68 -12.30
N VAL A 227 9.05 8.41 -12.17
CA VAL A 227 8.18 7.27 -12.46
C VAL A 227 6.95 7.30 -11.56
N GLN A 228 7.15 7.49 -10.27
CA GLN A 228 6.05 7.57 -9.30
C GLN A 228 5.09 8.73 -9.61
N ASN A 229 5.60 9.89 -10.00
CA ASN A 229 4.77 11.03 -10.39
C ASN A 229 4.01 10.74 -11.71
N ALA A 230 4.64 10.09 -12.69
CA ALA A 230 4.00 9.70 -13.93
C ALA A 230 2.85 8.71 -13.65
N ILE A 231 3.10 7.68 -12.86
CA ILE A 231 2.09 6.71 -12.43
C ILE A 231 0.92 7.41 -11.73
N ASN A 232 1.20 8.28 -10.75
CA ASN A 232 0.14 8.96 -10.00
C ASN A 232 -0.72 9.89 -10.87
N THR A 233 -0.14 10.48 -11.91
CA THR A 233 -0.88 11.37 -12.82
C THR A 233 -1.76 10.57 -13.78
N SER A 234 -1.23 9.51 -14.40
CA SER A 234 -1.98 8.68 -15.35
C SER A 234 -3.03 7.84 -14.65
N LEU A 235 -2.68 7.21 -13.52
CA LEU A 235 -3.56 6.32 -12.77
C LEU A 235 -4.85 7.01 -12.31
N GLN A 236 -4.77 8.28 -11.89
CA GLN A 236 -5.96 9.05 -11.54
C GLN A 236 -6.89 9.21 -12.74
N GLN A 237 -6.34 9.51 -13.92
CA GLN A 237 -7.11 9.68 -15.14
C GLN A 237 -7.70 8.36 -15.63
N ASP A 238 -6.92 7.28 -15.58
CA ASP A 238 -7.31 5.96 -16.04
C ASP A 238 -8.41 5.34 -15.18
N ILE A 239 -8.31 5.48 -13.86
CA ILE A 239 -9.36 5.06 -12.94
C ILE A 239 -10.65 5.84 -13.21
N ARG A 240 -10.56 7.17 -13.33
CA ARG A 240 -11.71 8.01 -13.64
C ARG A 240 -12.38 7.63 -14.96
N SER A 241 -11.59 7.40 -16.02
CA SER A 241 -12.10 7.02 -17.34
C SER A 241 -12.73 5.62 -17.33
N THR A 242 -12.10 4.67 -16.66
CA THR A 242 -12.57 3.29 -16.55
C THR A 242 -13.83 3.16 -15.70
N LEU A 243 -13.86 3.86 -14.57
CA LEU A 243 -15.04 3.89 -13.72
C LEU A 243 -16.16 4.74 -14.32
N GLY A 244 -15.83 5.71 -15.18
CA GLY A 244 -16.78 6.64 -15.80
C GLY A 244 -17.32 7.71 -14.85
N GLY A 245 -16.54 8.07 -13.82
CA GLY A 245 -16.85 9.11 -12.85
C GLY A 245 -15.79 9.24 -11.76
N ASP A 246 -15.84 10.32 -11.01
CA ASP A 246 -14.91 10.60 -9.90
C ASP A 246 -15.30 9.87 -8.61
N TYR A 247 -15.49 8.56 -8.67
CA TYR A 247 -15.94 7.76 -7.54
C TYR A 247 -14.83 7.55 -6.50
N LEU A 248 -13.57 7.59 -6.92
CA LEU A 248 -12.42 7.52 -6.04
C LEU A 248 -11.65 8.83 -6.09
N THR A 249 -11.21 9.30 -4.93
CA THR A 249 -10.44 10.54 -4.73
C THR A 249 -9.15 10.26 -3.98
N ASN A 250 -8.24 11.25 -3.92
CA ASN A 250 -6.95 11.12 -3.24
C ASN A 250 -6.16 9.88 -3.68
N ILE A 251 -6.24 9.58 -4.98
CA ILE A 251 -5.57 8.44 -5.57
C ILE A 251 -4.07 8.68 -5.53
N HIS A 252 -3.36 7.72 -4.92
CA HIS A 252 -1.92 7.78 -4.78
C HIS A 252 -1.33 6.36 -4.77
N PHE A 253 -0.42 6.09 -5.68
CA PHE A 253 0.36 4.86 -5.70
C PHE A 253 1.76 5.13 -5.13
N ASN A 254 2.14 4.39 -4.11
CA ASN A 254 3.48 4.43 -3.53
C ASN A 254 4.27 3.22 -4.00
N LEU A 255 5.26 3.45 -4.87
CA LEU A 255 6.16 2.43 -5.36
C LEU A 255 7.12 2.01 -4.23
N SER A 256 6.99 0.79 -3.73
CA SER A 256 7.79 0.27 -2.62
C SER A 256 9.06 -0.41 -3.08
N ARG A 257 8.97 -1.21 -4.15
CA ARG A 257 10.10 -2.00 -4.64
C ARG A 257 9.97 -2.28 -6.14
N VAL A 258 11.13 -2.33 -6.81
CA VAL A 258 11.27 -2.87 -8.16
C VAL A 258 12.20 -4.07 -8.07
N THR A 259 11.73 -5.25 -8.49
CA THR A 259 12.47 -6.50 -8.46
C THR A 259 12.88 -6.91 -9.86
N LEU A 260 14.07 -7.49 -10.00
CA LEU A 260 14.58 -8.02 -11.25
C LEU A 260 14.28 -9.52 -11.37
N PRO A 261 14.12 -10.06 -12.58
CA PRO A 261 14.09 -11.50 -12.80
C PRO A 261 15.37 -12.14 -12.27
N GLU A 262 15.27 -13.37 -11.78
CA GLU A 262 16.41 -14.10 -11.22
C GLU A 262 17.62 -14.18 -12.18
N SER A 263 17.37 -14.38 -13.48
CA SER A 263 18.41 -14.41 -14.51
C SER A 263 19.16 -13.08 -14.64
N VAL A 264 18.44 -11.96 -14.55
CA VAL A 264 19.04 -10.61 -14.62
C VAL A 264 19.74 -10.29 -13.31
N GLN A 265 19.15 -10.65 -12.16
CA GLN A 265 19.77 -10.49 -10.85
C GLN A 265 21.10 -11.25 -10.78
N ALA A 266 21.15 -12.50 -11.21
CA ALA A 266 22.39 -13.29 -11.27
C ALA A 266 23.45 -12.65 -12.16
N ALA A 267 23.06 -12.05 -13.30
CA ALA A 267 23.99 -11.32 -14.17
C ALA A 267 24.51 -10.04 -13.49
N VAL A 268 23.65 -9.32 -12.78
CA VAL A 268 24.02 -8.14 -11.99
C VAL A 268 25.00 -8.52 -10.90
N ASP A 269 24.72 -9.57 -10.14
CA ASP A 269 25.58 -10.03 -9.02
C ASP A 269 26.96 -10.43 -9.54
N LYS A 270 27.02 -11.12 -10.67
CA LYS A 270 28.30 -11.47 -11.35
C LYS A 270 29.05 -10.22 -11.82
N ALA A 271 28.36 -9.24 -12.39
CA ALA A 271 28.96 -7.97 -12.81
C ALA A 271 29.48 -7.17 -11.60
N GLN A 272 28.75 -7.12 -10.51
CA GLN A 272 29.18 -6.48 -9.26
C GLN A 272 30.45 -7.15 -8.69
N ALA A 273 30.48 -8.48 -8.64
CA ALA A 273 31.65 -9.22 -8.17
C ALA A 273 32.89 -8.93 -9.05
N ALA A 274 32.73 -8.93 -10.37
CA ALA A 274 33.83 -8.59 -11.31
C ALA A 274 34.30 -7.14 -11.11
N TYR A 275 33.37 -6.19 -10.92
CA TYR A 275 33.71 -4.79 -10.66
C TYR A 275 34.44 -4.60 -9.35
N ALA A 276 34.04 -5.29 -8.29
CA ALA A 276 34.73 -5.28 -7.00
C ALA A 276 36.16 -5.77 -7.11
N GLN A 277 36.39 -6.86 -7.90
CA GLN A 277 37.75 -7.40 -8.16
C GLN A 277 38.63 -6.43 -8.93
N VAL A 278 38.08 -5.75 -9.95
CA VAL A 278 38.79 -4.69 -10.71
C VAL A 278 39.16 -3.52 -9.79
N SER A 279 38.21 -3.07 -8.96
CA SER A 279 38.44 -1.98 -8.02
C SER A 279 39.53 -2.32 -6.99
N GLU A 280 39.51 -3.55 -6.46
CA GLU A 280 40.56 -4.04 -5.56
C GLU A 280 41.93 -4.07 -6.25
N SER A 281 41.99 -4.55 -7.47
CA SER A 281 43.22 -4.58 -8.25
C SER A 281 43.77 -3.17 -8.52
N GLN A 282 42.90 -2.21 -8.83
CA GLN A 282 43.29 -0.81 -9.02
C GLN A 282 43.79 -0.18 -7.71
N ALA A 283 43.13 -0.47 -6.59
CA ALA A 283 43.60 -0.02 -5.28
C ALA A 283 44.99 -0.57 -4.95
N ARG A 284 45.24 -1.85 -5.20
CA ARG A 284 46.58 -2.47 -5.03
C ARG A 284 47.63 -1.82 -5.91
N VAL A 285 47.29 -1.51 -7.18
CA VAL A 285 48.21 -0.79 -8.08
C VAL A 285 48.52 0.61 -7.56
N SER A 286 47.48 1.37 -7.12
CA SER A 286 47.66 2.69 -6.53
C SER A 286 48.51 2.65 -5.27
N GLN A 287 48.31 1.64 -4.41
CA GLN A 287 49.12 1.44 -3.22
C GLN A 287 50.55 1.16 -3.56
N ALA A 288 50.83 0.23 -4.51
CA ALA A 288 52.20 -0.10 -4.98
C ALA A 288 52.89 1.13 -5.58
N GLN A 289 52.16 1.97 -6.34
CA GLN A 289 52.72 3.23 -6.88
C GLN A 289 53.04 4.23 -5.75
N ALA A 290 52.17 4.36 -4.74
CA ALA A 290 52.45 5.22 -3.57
C ALA A 290 53.63 4.73 -2.77
N ASP A 291 53.76 3.42 -2.56
CA ASP A 291 54.90 2.80 -1.88
C ASP A 291 56.20 3.00 -2.63
N ALA A 292 56.17 2.85 -4.00
CA ALA A 292 57.33 3.12 -4.84
C ALA A 292 57.77 4.61 -4.74
N GLN A 293 56.84 5.55 -4.82
CA GLN A 293 57.11 6.98 -4.64
C GLN A 293 57.66 7.31 -3.25
N ALA A 294 57.11 6.68 -2.19
CA ALA A 294 57.60 6.83 -0.83
C ALA A 294 59.02 6.30 -0.70
N ASN A 295 59.31 5.15 -1.31
CA ASN A 295 60.69 4.57 -1.30
C ASN A 295 61.71 5.44 -2.07
N GLU A 296 61.28 5.97 -3.23
CA GLU A 296 62.13 6.93 -3.97
C GLU A 296 62.42 8.20 -3.15
N ALA A 297 61.40 8.74 -2.46
CA ALA A 297 61.53 9.89 -1.61
C ALA A 297 62.50 9.61 -0.42
N ARG A 298 62.35 8.43 0.20
CA ARG A 298 63.29 7.98 1.25
C ARG A 298 64.72 7.83 0.71
N GLN A 299 64.89 7.21 -0.47
CA GLN A 299 66.18 7.06 -1.08
C GLN A 299 66.88 8.39 -1.36
N ARG A 300 66.11 9.38 -1.86
CA ARG A 300 66.62 10.74 -2.05
C ARG A 300 66.99 11.40 -0.75
N GLY A 301 66.19 11.20 0.29
CA GLY A 301 66.51 11.69 1.65
C GLY A 301 67.80 11.05 2.21
N TYR A 302 68.01 9.75 2.05
CA TYR A 302 69.21 9.05 2.49
C TYR A 302 70.46 9.45 1.69
N ASN A 303 70.31 9.73 0.40
CA ASN A 303 71.37 10.26 -0.42
C ASN A 303 71.83 11.65 0.01
N ALA A 304 70.90 12.49 0.49
CA ALA A 304 71.16 13.81 1.03
C ALA A 304 71.72 13.79 2.49
N CYS A 305 71.39 12.76 3.29
CA CYS A 305 71.87 12.58 4.68
C CYS A 305 72.20 11.10 4.94
N PRO A 306 73.41 10.63 4.59
CA PRO A 306 73.81 9.23 4.85
C PRO A 306 73.77 8.81 6.33
N ALA A 307 74.02 9.73 7.23
CA ALA A 307 73.93 9.46 8.68
C ALA A 307 72.49 9.20 9.13
N CYS A 308 71.48 9.82 8.46
CA CYS A 308 70.07 9.58 8.75
C CYS A 308 69.65 8.16 8.41
N ALA A 309 70.19 7.58 7.31
CA ALA A 309 69.94 6.19 6.93
C ALA A 309 70.43 5.21 8.02
N GLN A 310 71.61 5.46 8.61
CA GLN A 310 72.15 4.63 9.70
C GLN A 310 71.30 4.72 10.97
N ILE A 311 70.79 5.90 11.31
CA ILE A 311 69.92 6.08 12.48
C ILE A 311 68.59 5.33 12.28
N ASP A 312 67.99 5.37 11.11
CA ASP A 312 66.74 4.66 10.82
C ASP A 312 66.91 3.15 10.80
N VAL A 313 68.05 2.66 10.30
CA VAL A 313 68.38 1.23 10.40
C VAL A 313 68.57 0.83 11.88
N MET A 314 69.26 1.63 12.70
CA MET A 314 69.41 1.34 14.13
C MET A 314 68.07 1.34 14.87
N LYS A 315 67.16 2.23 14.55
CA LYS A 315 65.82 2.25 15.13
C LYS A 315 64.93 1.06 14.73
N ALA A 316 65.16 0.51 13.52
CA ALA A 316 64.42 -0.64 13.03
C ALA A 316 64.96 -2.00 13.54
N ILE A 317 66.09 -2.02 14.23
CA ILE A 317 66.65 -3.26 14.80
C ILE A 317 65.81 -3.66 16.02
N PRO A 318 65.30 -4.91 16.08
CA PRO A 318 64.62 -5.41 17.26
C PRO A 318 65.54 -5.39 18.52
N PRO A 319 64.95 -5.13 19.71
CA PRO A 319 65.76 -4.99 20.93
C PRO A 319 66.48 -6.25 21.41
N ASN A 320 66.21 -7.41 20.78
CA ASN A 320 66.84 -8.69 21.08
C ASN A 320 68.06 -8.98 20.17
N VAL A 321 68.42 -8.07 19.26
CA VAL A 321 69.59 -8.23 18.38
C VAL A 321 70.77 -7.52 19.01
N THR A 322 71.80 -8.29 19.40
CA THR A 322 73.01 -7.79 20.05
C THR A 322 74.15 -7.41 19.10
N VAL A 323 74.10 -7.87 17.84
CA VAL A 323 75.12 -7.55 16.84
C VAL A 323 74.42 -7.32 15.47
N TYR A 324 74.69 -6.20 14.86
CA TYR A 324 74.29 -5.89 13.50
C TYR A 324 75.52 -5.69 12.60
N ALA A 325 75.61 -6.48 11.54
CA ALA A 325 76.69 -6.37 10.56
C ALA A 325 76.16 -5.86 9.20
N PRO A 326 76.23 -4.56 8.92
CA PRO A 326 75.67 -3.95 7.72
C PRO A 326 76.64 -4.04 6.51
N GLY A 327 77.06 -5.20 6.13
CA GLY A 327 77.95 -5.42 4.99
C GLY A 327 79.33 -6.02 5.38
N ALA A 328 80.11 -6.48 4.38
CA ALA A 328 81.24 -7.36 4.54
C ALA A 328 82.41 -6.81 5.41
N ASN A 329 82.47 -5.53 5.80
CA ASN A 329 83.58 -4.93 6.50
C ASN A 329 83.26 -4.03 7.71
N ALA A 330 82.07 -4.03 8.22
CA ALA A 330 81.73 -3.22 9.39
C ALA A 330 80.76 -3.95 10.33
N SER A 331 81.20 -4.42 11.48
CA SER A 331 80.39 -4.81 12.63
C SER A 331 80.29 -3.64 13.61
N VAL A 332 79.04 -3.17 13.87
CA VAL A 332 78.79 -2.18 14.92
C VAL A 332 78.19 -2.92 16.11
N PRO A 333 78.90 -2.94 17.25
CA PRO A 333 78.37 -3.51 18.48
C PRO A 333 77.28 -2.60 19.03
N LEU A 334 76.05 -3.14 19.19
CA LEU A 334 74.91 -2.47 19.78
C LEU A 334 74.98 -2.68 21.29
N THR A 335 75.64 -1.74 21.98
CA THR A 335 75.60 -1.69 23.50
C THR A 335 74.24 -1.11 23.87
N GLY A 336 73.35 -1.97 24.39
CA GLY A 336 72.05 -1.55 24.89
C GLY A 336 72.20 -0.61 26.15
N HIS A 337 71.38 0.41 26.17
CA HIS A 337 70.99 1.16 27.35
C HIS A 337 69.55 0.83 27.72
#